data_2dd72811f45aa79b57d74ba4c5615305
#
_entry.id   2dd72811f45aa79b57d74ba4c5615305
#
_cell.length_a   1.000
_cell.length_b   1.000
_cell.length_c   1.000
_cell.angle_alpha   90.00
_cell.angle_beta   90.00
_cell.angle_gamma   90.00
#
_symmetry.space_group_name_H-M   'P 1'
#
loop_
_entity.id
_entity.type
_entity.pdbx_description
1 polymer ?
#
loop_
_entity_poly.entity_id
_entity_poly.type
_entity_poly.pdbx_seq_one_letter_code
_entity_poly.pdbx_strand_id
1 'polypeptide(L)'
;MQDFQIYLAGGMGKFGKDRFFESNNWRKYCKTTLENYDTNRYKIHVINPNDYYSFADETPRYASQKEVMELDLNRVRRSDLVIINFNDMYSLGSMAELAIAYDRRIPVIGVDTSEQNLHSWQIEMCQRIFNSLDLMLDYVEDYYLT
;
A
#
# COMPACT_ATOMS: atom_id res chain seq x y z
N MET A 1 -19.86 -7.79 11.97
CA MET A 1 -18.84 -7.98 10.93
C MET A 1 -17.45 -7.79 11.52
N GLN A 2 -16.50 -8.55 11.05
CA GLN A 2 -15.11 -8.45 11.44
C GLN A 2 -14.42 -7.31 10.66
N ASP A 3 -13.55 -6.56 11.34
CA ASP A 3 -12.73 -5.54 10.65
C ASP A 3 -11.63 -6.19 9.83
N PHE A 4 -11.35 -5.61 8.66
CA PHE A 4 -10.25 -6.03 7.79
C PHE A 4 -9.49 -4.79 7.34
N GLN A 5 -8.22 -4.70 7.72
CA GLN A 5 -7.38 -3.54 7.40
C GLN A 5 -6.40 -3.85 6.29
N ILE A 6 -6.37 -2.98 5.29
CA ILE A 6 -5.46 -3.06 4.14
C ILE A 6 -4.57 -1.83 4.13
N TYR A 7 -3.25 -2.02 4.04
CA TYR A 7 -2.28 -0.93 3.94
C TYR A 7 -1.78 -0.80 2.51
N LEU A 8 -1.71 0.42 2.00
CA LEU A 8 -1.25 0.72 0.64
C LEU A 8 0.18 1.26 0.67
N ALA A 9 1.14 0.40 0.30
CA ALA A 9 2.55 0.74 0.20
C ALA A 9 2.93 1.13 -1.23
N GLY A 10 3.94 1.97 -1.37
CA GLY A 10 4.45 2.40 -2.67
C GLY A 10 5.21 3.71 -2.58
N GLY A 11 5.89 4.11 -3.66
CA GLY A 11 6.61 5.37 -3.72
C GLY A 11 5.71 6.57 -3.45
N MET A 12 6.23 7.55 -2.70
CA MET A 12 5.46 8.70 -2.19
C MET A 12 5.75 10.00 -2.95
N GLY A 13 6.32 9.92 -4.15
CA GLY A 13 6.54 11.10 -4.95
C GLY A 13 7.71 11.98 -4.51
N LYS A 14 8.80 11.37 -4.11
CA LYS A 14 10.04 12.00 -3.67
C LYS A 14 10.62 13.02 -4.69
N PHE A 15 10.16 12.99 -5.94
CA PHE A 15 10.69 13.78 -7.05
C PHE A 15 9.78 14.93 -7.50
N GLY A 16 8.90 15.44 -6.62
CA GLY A 16 8.09 16.63 -6.89
C GLY A 16 6.59 16.42 -6.79
N LYS A 17 5.85 17.52 -6.91
CA LYS A 17 4.39 17.53 -6.72
C LYS A 17 3.63 16.63 -7.68
N ASP A 18 4.05 16.56 -8.95
CA ASP A 18 3.38 15.75 -9.96
C ASP A 18 3.44 14.27 -9.61
N ARG A 19 4.59 13.81 -9.15
CA ARG A 19 4.76 12.43 -8.70
C ARG A 19 4.01 12.12 -7.43
N PHE A 20 3.87 13.12 -6.55
CA PHE A 20 3.04 12.98 -5.36
C PHE A 20 1.58 12.75 -5.74
N PHE A 21 1.03 13.56 -6.64
CA PHE A 21 -0.36 13.39 -7.08
C PHE A 21 -0.58 12.05 -7.77
N GLU A 22 0.33 11.64 -8.64
CA GLU A 22 0.29 10.35 -9.31
C GLU A 22 0.30 9.20 -8.27
N SER A 23 1.20 9.28 -7.29
CA SER A 23 1.30 8.26 -6.24
C SER A 23 0.06 8.23 -5.35
N ASN A 24 -0.62 9.35 -5.17
CA ASN A 24 -1.83 9.43 -4.37
C ASN A 24 -3.07 8.97 -5.14
N ASN A 25 -3.12 9.16 -6.45
CA ASN A 25 -4.28 8.80 -7.27
C ASN A 25 -4.54 7.29 -7.25
N TRP A 26 -3.52 6.46 -7.39
CA TRP A 26 -3.71 5.02 -7.34
C TRP A 26 -4.19 4.56 -5.95
N ARG A 27 -3.70 5.22 -4.89
CA ARG A 27 -4.12 4.92 -3.53
C ARG A 27 -5.60 5.27 -3.31
N LYS A 28 -6.02 6.43 -3.77
CA LYS A 28 -7.43 6.85 -3.68
C LYS A 28 -8.34 5.90 -4.45
N TYR A 29 -7.93 5.49 -5.63
CA TYR A 29 -8.68 4.54 -6.44
C TYR A 29 -8.84 3.20 -5.73
N CYS A 30 -7.77 2.64 -5.21
CA CYS A 30 -7.81 1.39 -4.46
C CYS A 30 -8.68 1.51 -3.21
N LYS A 31 -8.53 2.59 -2.45
CA LYS A 31 -9.30 2.81 -1.24
C LYS A 31 -10.79 2.89 -1.54
N THR A 32 -11.17 3.69 -2.51
CA THR A 32 -12.58 3.84 -2.90
C THR A 32 -13.17 2.52 -3.37
N THR A 33 -12.46 1.81 -4.23
CA THR A 33 -12.91 0.52 -4.76
C THR A 33 -13.11 -0.51 -3.66
N LEU A 34 -12.11 -0.70 -2.82
CA LEU A 34 -12.13 -1.75 -1.81
C LEU A 34 -13.10 -1.45 -0.66
N GLU A 35 -13.17 -0.20 -0.20
CA GLU A 35 -14.09 0.18 0.88
C GLU A 35 -15.55 0.16 0.45
N ASN A 36 -15.82 0.26 -0.84
CA ASN A 36 -17.18 0.15 -1.40
C ASN A 36 -17.55 -1.27 -1.83
N TYR A 37 -16.62 -2.22 -1.69
CA TYR A 37 -16.91 -3.61 -2.02
C TYR A 37 -17.99 -4.17 -1.09
N ASP A 38 -19.03 -4.73 -1.69
CA ASP A 38 -20.16 -5.29 -0.93
C ASP A 38 -19.84 -6.70 -0.45
N THR A 39 -19.54 -6.81 0.85
CA THR A 39 -19.29 -8.08 1.51
C THR A 39 -20.03 -8.14 2.84
N ASN A 40 -20.58 -9.30 3.15
CA ASN A 40 -21.22 -9.55 4.43
C ASN A 40 -20.24 -9.98 5.53
N ARG A 41 -19.00 -10.22 5.16
CA ARG A 41 -17.99 -10.81 6.03
C ARG A 41 -17.16 -9.78 6.77
N TYR A 42 -16.80 -8.69 6.09
CA TYR A 42 -15.84 -7.73 6.62
C TYR A 42 -16.33 -6.29 6.55
N LYS A 43 -15.92 -5.50 7.55
CA LYS A 43 -15.86 -4.05 7.44
C LYS A 43 -14.45 -3.67 7.00
N ILE A 44 -14.32 -3.14 5.81
CA ILE A 44 -13.03 -2.92 5.16
C ILE A 44 -12.51 -1.52 5.46
N HIS A 45 -11.28 -1.44 5.96
CA HIS A 45 -10.56 -0.19 6.23
C HIS A 45 -9.29 -0.18 5.40
N VAL A 46 -9.18 0.75 4.47
CA VAL A 46 -7.98 0.91 3.65
C VAL A 46 -7.18 2.10 4.15
N ILE A 47 -5.92 1.86 4.50
CA ILE A 47 -5.01 2.89 4.98
C ILE A 47 -4.23 3.46 3.79
N ASN A 48 -4.54 4.69 3.45
CA ASN A 48 -3.74 5.51 2.54
C ASN A 48 -2.86 6.42 3.41
N PRO A 49 -1.53 6.19 3.46
CA PRO A 49 -0.65 7.01 4.31
C PRO A 49 -0.77 8.51 4.05
N ASN A 50 -1.08 8.89 2.81
CA ASN A 50 -1.21 10.30 2.43
C ASN A 50 -2.43 10.99 3.05
N ASP A 51 -3.38 10.26 3.62
CA ASP A 51 -4.50 10.84 4.36
C ASP A 51 -4.06 11.48 5.68
N TYR A 52 -2.91 11.08 6.20
CA TYR A 52 -2.43 11.48 7.52
C TYR A 52 -1.33 12.53 7.46
N TYR A 53 -0.58 12.56 6.35
CA TYR A 53 0.46 13.55 6.09
C TYR A 53 0.65 13.69 4.59
N SER A 54 1.28 14.78 4.17
CA SER A 54 1.55 15.03 2.76
C SER A 54 2.88 15.74 2.60
N PHE A 55 3.68 15.31 1.63
CA PHE A 55 4.90 16.02 1.24
C PHE A 55 4.61 17.38 0.58
N ALA A 56 3.36 17.63 0.21
CA ALA A 56 2.93 18.92 -0.32
C ALA A 56 2.51 19.91 0.77
N ASP A 57 2.38 19.47 2.02
CA ASP A 57 2.00 20.35 3.14
C ASP A 57 3.18 21.22 3.54
N GLU A 58 2.92 22.52 3.66
CA GLU A 58 3.90 23.50 4.17
C GLU A 58 4.05 23.41 5.68
N THR A 59 3.01 22.94 6.37
CA THR A 59 3.01 22.76 7.83
C THR A 59 2.89 21.27 8.14
N PRO A 60 3.99 20.60 8.46
CA PRO A 60 3.96 19.17 8.76
C PRO A 60 3.22 18.89 10.06
N ARG A 61 2.39 17.84 10.06
CA ARG A 61 1.66 17.38 11.25
C ARG A 61 2.55 16.73 12.30
N TYR A 62 3.71 16.24 11.87
CA TYR A 62 4.60 15.43 12.69
C TYR A 62 5.93 16.13 12.88
N ALA A 63 6.53 15.94 14.06
CA ALA A 63 7.73 16.64 14.45
C ALA A 63 9.00 16.11 13.77
N SER A 64 9.00 14.88 13.25
CA SER A 64 10.17 14.27 12.68
C SER A 64 9.84 13.15 11.68
N GLN A 65 10.82 12.81 10.85
CA GLN A 65 10.73 11.65 9.96
C GLN A 65 10.62 10.33 10.72
N LYS A 66 11.25 10.24 11.89
CA LYS A 66 11.12 9.06 12.75
C LYS A 66 9.68 8.83 13.16
N GLU A 67 8.97 9.88 13.52
CA GLU A 67 7.56 9.82 13.90
C GLU A 67 6.68 9.32 12.76
N VAL A 68 6.90 9.82 11.54
CA VAL A 68 6.21 9.35 10.33
C VAL A 68 6.52 7.87 10.06
N MET A 69 7.77 7.50 10.08
CA MET A 69 8.22 6.12 9.85
C MET A 69 7.59 5.15 10.84
N GLU A 70 7.67 5.46 12.13
CA GLU A 70 7.14 4.58 13.18
C GLU A 70 5.63 4.41 13.05
N LEU A 71 4.91 5.46 12.70
CA LEU A 71 3.46 5.42 12.52
C LEU A 71 3.08 4.52 11.34
N ASP A 72 3.75 4.68 10.21
CA ASP A 72 3.49 3.87 9.02
C ASP A 72 3.83 2.40 9.25
N LEU A 73 4.99 2.11 9.83
CA LEU A 73 5.38 0.74 10.11
C LEU A 73 4.44 0.07 11.13
N ASN A 74 3.94 0.83 12.10
CA ASN A 74 2.96 0.33 13.04
C ASN A 74 1.62 -0.01 12.37
N ARG A 75 1.20 0.80 11.39
CA ARG A 75 0.00 0.51 10.59
C ARG A 75 0.17 -0.73 9.74
N VAL A 76 1.35 -0.93 9.15
CA VAL A 76 1.68 -2.16 8.43
C VAL A 76 1.52 -3.37 9.35
N ARG A 77 2.10 -3.32 10.54
CA ARG A 77 2.06 -4.44 11.50
C ARG A 77 0.65 -4.80 11.94
N ARG A 78 -0.27 -3.85 11.92
CA ARG A 78 -1.68 -4.04 12.30
C ARG A 78 -2.58 -4.40 11.15
N SER A 79 -2.06 -4.45 9.94
CA SER A 79 -2.86 -4.74 8.75
C SER A 79 -3.04 -6.24 8.56
N ASP A 80 -4.16 -6.59 7.95
CA ASP A 80 -4.47 -7.97 7.54
C ASP A 80 -3.94 -8.29 6.15
N LEU A 81 -3.72 -7.26 5.35
CA LEU A 81 -3.20 -7.35 3.98
C LEU A 81 -2.42 -6.09 3.66
N VAL A 82 -1.33 -6.23 2.92
CA VAL A 82 -0.60 -5.10 2.34
C VAL A 82 -0.68 -5.21 0.82
N ILE A 83 -1.02 -4.11 0.18
CA ILE A 83 -0.91 -3.95 -1.27
C ILE A 83 0.29 -3.04 -1.53
N ILE A 84 1.23 -3.52 -2.33
CA ILE A 84 2.39 -2.73 -2.71
C ILE A 84 2.36 -2.41 -4.20
N ASN A 85 2.46 -1.13 -4.55
CA ASN A 85 2.65 -0.69 -5.91
C ASN A 85 4.14 -0.43 -6.16
N PHE A 86 4.72 -1.19 -7.09
CA PHE A 86 6.11 -1.01 -7.48
C PHE A 86 6.29 0.14 -8.50
N ASN A 87 5.60 1.25 -8.28
CA ASN A 87 5.74 2.47 -9.07
C ASN A 87 7.14 3.08 -8.95
N ASP A 88 7.82 2.81 -7.84
CA ASP A 88 9.24 3.07 -7.63
C ASP A 88 9.84 1.88 -6.88
N MET A 89 10.43 0.95 -7.60
CA MET A 89 10.99 -0.27 -7.01
C MET A 89 12.20 -0.01 -6.10
N TYR A 90 12.75 1.20 -6.15
CA TYR A 90 13.88 1.61 -5.31
C TYR A 90 13.44 2.44 -4.10
N SER A 91 12.13 2.61 -3.88
CA SER A 91 11.62 3.33 -2.70
C SER A 91 12.03 2.60 -1.43
N LEU A 92 12.88 3.23 -0.64
CA LEU A 92 13.39 2.62 0.60
C LEU A 92 12.28 2.36 1.60
N GLY A 93 11.37 3.32 1.77
CA GLY A 93 10.23 3.16 2.68
C GLY A 93 9.34 2.00 2.29
N SER A 94 9.03 1.87 1.00
CA SER A 94 8.21 0.76 0.49
C SER A 94 8.87 -0.59 0.73
N MET A 95 10.21 -0.67 0.58
CA MET A 95 10.94 -1.92 0.81
C MET A 95 10.96 -2.28 2.30
N ALA A 96 11.07 -1.30 3.19
CA ALA A 96 10.97 -1.53 4.62
C ALA A 96 9.57 -2.07 4.99
N GLU A 97 8.53 -1.47 4.45
CA GLU A 97 7.14 -1.90 4.66
C GLU A 97 6.90 -3.32 4.15
N LEU A 98 7.41 -3.63 2.96
CA LEU A 98 7.32 -4.96 2.38
C LEU A 98 8.00 -6.01 3.26
N ALA A 99 9.23 -5.74 3.71
CA ALA A 99 10.00 -6.67 4.52
C ALA A 99 9.33 -6.92 5.88
N ILE A 100 8.79 -5.88 6.50
CA ILE A 100 8.10 -6.00 7.78
C ILE A 100 6.81 -6.81 7.63
N ALA A 101 6.03 -6.55 6.58
CA ALA A 101 4.82 -7.32 6.31
C ALA A 101 5.16 -8.81 6.13
N TYR A 102 6.17 -9.10 5.33
CA TYR A 102 6.62 -10.47 5.11
C TYR A 102 7.07 -11.16 6.42
N ASP A 103 7.89 -10.47 7.21
CA ASP A 103 8.40 -11.00 8.48
C ASP A 103 7.27 -11.27 9.48
N ARG A 104 6.23 -10.45 9.46
CA ARG A 104 5.04 -10.59 10.30
C ARG A 104 4.00 -11.55 9.73
N ARG A 105 4.29 -12.20 8.60
CA ARG A 105 3.39 -13.14 7.92
C ARG A 105 2.08 -12.49 7.48
N ILE A 106 2.11 -11.21 7.18
CA ILE A 106 1.00 -10.49 6.59
C ILE A 106 1.10 -10.69 5.07
N PRO A 107 0.07 -11.20 4.40
CA PRO A 107 0.14 -11.39 2.95
C PRO A 107 0.32 -10.05 2.23
N VAL A 108 1.14 -10.07 1.19
CA VAL A 108 1.41 -8.90 0.35
C VAL A 108 1.02 -9.22 -1.08
N ILE A 109 0.21 -8.37 -1.67
CA ILE A 109 -0.15 -8.42 -3.09
C ILE A 109 0.50 -7.23 -3.79
N GLY A 110 1.29 -7.52 -4.82
CA GLY A 110 2.00 -6.50 -5.57
C GLY A 110 1.31 -6.12 -6.86
N VAL A 111 1.56 -4.89 -7.31
CA VAL A 111 1.21 -4.44 -8.65
C VAL A 111 2.41 -3.73 -9.27
N ASP A 112 2.73 -4.12 -10.51
CA ASP A 112 3.85 -3.57 -11.29
C ASP A 112 3.36 -3.34 -12.71
N THR A 113 2.78 -2.17 -12.95
CA THR A 113 2.17 -1.83 -14.25
C THR A 113 3.19 -1.63 -15.35
N SER A 114 4.43 -1.31 -15.00
CA SER A 114 5.53 -1.08 -15.95
C SER A 114 6.31 -2.35 -16.26
N GLU A 115 5.97 -3.47 -15.65
CA GLU A 115 6.63 -4.77 -15.86
C GLU A 115 8.16 -4.67 -15.74
N GLN A 116 8.59 -4.08 -14.61
CA GLN A 116 10.01 -3.85 -14.32
C GLN A 116 10.74 -5.15 -14.00
N ASN A 117 12.06 -5.10 -14.09
CA ASN A 117 12.90 -6.22 -13.63
C ASN A 117 13.07 -6.15 -12.12
N LEU A 118 12.08 -6.63 -11.38
CA LEU A 118 12.09 -6.60 -9.92
C LEU A 118 13.19 -7.52 -9.36
N HIS A 119 13.72 -7.12 -8.21
CA HIS A 119 14.65 -7.96 -7.47
C HIS A 119 13.96 -9.24 -7.00
N SER A 120 14.69 -10.35 -6.95
CA SER A 120 14.14 -11.65 -6.52
C SER A 120 13.48 -11.59 -5.15
N TRP A 121 14.01 -10.83 -4.21
CA TRP A 121 13.40 -10.68 -2.90
C TRP A 121 12.08 -9.92 -2.95
N GLN A 122 11.94 -8.96 -3.82
CA GLN A 122 10.67 -8.26 -4.02
C GLN A 122 9.60 -9.24 -4.51
N ILE A 123 9.96 -10.10 -5.44
CA ILE A 123 9.07 -11.13 -5.99
C ILE A 123 8.69 -12.14 -4.89
N GLU A 124 9.67 -12.64 -4.18
CA GLU A 124 9.46 -13.70 -3.18
C GLU A 124 8.66 -13.23 -1.96
N MET A 125 8.75 -11.95 -1.60
CA MET A 125 7.99 -11.40 -0.48
C MET A 125 6.51 -11.15 -0.80
N CYS A 126 6.13 -11.20 -2.07
CA CYS A 126 4.74 -11.07 -2.49
C CYS A 126 4.10 -12.43 -2.73
N GLN A 127 2.84 -12.58 -2.33
CA GLN A 127 2.05 -13.77 -2.67
C GLN A 127 1.80 -13.82 -4.18
N ARG A 128 1.56 -12.67 -4.77
CA ARG A 128 1.26 -12.52 -6.18
C ARG A 128 1.55 -11.10 -6.64
N ILE A 129 1.97 -10.93 -7.90
CA ILE A 129 2.20 -9.62 -8.51
C ILE A 129 1.41 -9.53 -9.80
N PHE A 130 0.63 -8.46 -9.93
CA PHE A 130 -0.19 -8.18 -11.10
C PHE A 130 0.41 -7.04 -11.92
N ASN A 131 0.11 -7.00 -13.21
CA ASN A 131 0.51 -5.90 -14.09
C ASN A 131 -0.61 -4.87 -14.32
N SER A 132 -1.72 -5.01 -13.62
CA SER A 132 -2.88 -4.12 -13.73
C SER A 132 -3.49 -3.89 -12.35
N LEU A 133 -3.81 -2.64 -12.04
CA LEU A 133 -4.53 -2.29 -10.81
C LEU A 133 -5.87 -2.99 -10.72
N ASP A 134 -6.63 -3.00 -11.82
CA ASP A 134 -7.97 -3.59 -11.82
C ASP A 134 -7.92 -5.10 -11.60
N LEU A 135 -6.99 -5.79 -12.24
CA LEU A 135 -6.82 -7.23 -12.04
C LEU A 135 -6.41 -7.53 -10.58
N MET A 136 -5.54 -6.71 -10.02
CA MET A 136 -5.13 -6.85 -8.62
C MET A 136 -6.32 -6.65 -7.67
N LEU A 137 -7.12 -5.62 -7.90
CA LEU A 137 -8.29 -5.33 -7.07
C LEU A 137 -9.32 -6.43 -7.15
N ASP A 138 -9.60 -6.94 -8.34
CA ASP A 138 -10.52 -8.08 -8.53
C ASP A 138 -10.05 -9.31 -7.74
N TYR A 139 -8.75 -9.60 -7.78
CA TYR A 139 -8.19 -10.71 -7.04
C TYR A 139 -8.33 -10.52 -5.53
N VAL A 140 -8.02 -9.33 -5.03
CA VAL A 140 -8.15 -9.03 -3.59
C VAL A 140 -9.59 -9.20 -3.12
N GLU A 141 -10.55 -8.70 -3.89
CA GLU A 141 -11.97 -8.83 -3.58
C GLU A 141 -12.39 -10.30 -3.55
N ASP A 142 -12.04 -11.05 -4.58
CA ASP A 142 -12.46 -12.45 -4.71
C ASP A 142 -11.79 -13.39 -3.72
N TYR A 143 -10.51 -13.17 -3.46
CA TYR A 143 -9.72 -14.10 -2.65
C TYR A 143 -9.76 -13.76 -1.15
N TYR A 144 -9.66 -12.48 -0.80
CA TYR A 144 -9.54 -12.06 0.61
C TYR A 144 -10.84 -11.57 1.22
N LEU A 145 -11.73 -10.97 0.43
CA LEU A 145 -12.87 -10.21 0.98
C LEU A 145 -14.21 -10.90 0.81
N THR A 146 -14.25 -11.97 0.06
CA THR A 146 -15.50 -12.72 -0.18
C THR A 146 -15.92 -13.56 1.03
#